data_b4bf4e07df305af87b794c316633c6b1
#
_entry.id   b4bf4e07df305af87b794c316633c6b1
#
_cell.length_a   1.000
_cell.length_b   1.000
_cell.length_c   1.000
_cell.angle_alpha   90.00
_cell.angle_beta   90.00
_cell.angle_gamma   90.00
#
_symmetry.space_group_name_H-M   'P 1'
#
loop_
_entity.id
_entity.type
_entity.pdbx_description
1 polymer ?
#
loop_
_entity_poly.entity_id
_entity_poly.type
_entity_poly.pdbx_seq_one_letter_code
_entity_poly.pdbx_strand_id
1 'polypeptide(L)'
;DNVVDVCPGECRLCSRYKECLLSSTVKETRSVVDVELRSVQTDYVLRGFTCPNKGKELVGRFPENMKSRFQYGPMTKAIVADLSADGAMSMERIKVFMNTLFDFNMSDGTVKNTITKGAKLGKEFTEKVKEAISKSKVAHFDETGGRYMGKNGWFHIAATKLYTMYGFHQKRGKEGIEALGVYSNMSDPSQVAVTDFWSPYLTLDGNNQKRHAFCMAHLDRELQNLIDNYGNPACARKMQKLLDYAYVEVQKLKGEGRTEADNNLLDEVSFKYDKIVTAALNKYKEPKKTNKKGRPSKGKIRALFERFRDYKDGVLMFLNDFDVPASNNTGELAAKGLKTKLKVSECFRGVTGPDDFCVIKSILETARKHG
;
A
#
# COMPACT_ATOMS: atom_id res chain seq x y z
N ASP A 1 15.67 30.00 -15.52
CA ASP A 1 16.57 29.19 -16.39
C ASP A 1 17.78 30.08 -16.74
N ASN A 2 18.97 29.58 -16.44
CA ASN A 2 20.21 30.29 -16.77
C ASN A 2 20.68 29.81 -18.14
N VAL A 3 20.89 30.74 -19.08
CA VAL A 3 21.49 30.49 -20.37
C VAL A 3 22.95 30.98 -20.34
N VAL A 4 23.86 30.08 -20.68
CA VAL A 4 25.28 30.39 -20.77
C VAL A 4 25.73 30.21 -22.22
N ASP A 5 26.10 31.30 -22.90
CA ASP A 5 26.63 31.25 -24.24
C ASP A 5 28.08 30.76 -24.25
N VAL A 6 28.32 29.69 -24.96
CA VAL A 6 29.66 29.12 -25.14
C VAL A 6 30.21 29.57 -26.50
N CYS A 7 31.14 30.53 -26.44
CA CYS A 7 31.76 31.10 -27.62
C CYS A 7 33.26 30.76 -27.68
N PRO A 8 33.89 30.85 -28.89
CA PRO A 8 35.33 30.66 -29.03
C PRO A 8 36.12 31.51 -28.04
N GLY A 9 37.14 30.92 -27.40
CA GLY A 9 37.93 31.58 -26.35
C GLY A 9 38.52 32.91 -26.76
N GLU A 10 38.97 33.02 -27.99
CA GLU A 10 39.50 34.24 -28.60
C GLU A 10 38.48 35.38 -28.68
N CYS A 11 37.19 35.06 -28.87
CA CYS A 11 36.13 36.08 -28.97
C CYS A 11 35.79 36.70 -27.61
N ARG A 12 36.03 36.06 -26.48
CA ARG A 12 35.71 36.59 -25.14
C ARG A 12 36.50 37.87 -24.78
N LEU A 13 37.68 38.05 -25.38
CA LEU A 13 38.55 39.22 -25.17
C LEU A 13 38.38 40.29 -26.25
N CYS A 14 37.53 40.02 -27.25
CA CYS A 14 37.29 40.95 -28.34
C CYS A 14 36.36 42.09 -27.95
N SER A 15 36.70 43.32 -28.28
CA SER A 15 35.88 44.53 -28.03
C SER A 15 34.50 44.49 -28.68
N ARG A 16 34.35 43.74 -29.79
CA ARG A 16 33.08 43.56 -30.51
C ARG A 16 32.31 42.28 -30.16
N TYR A 17 32.70 41.59 -29.14
CA TYR A 17 32.07 40.29 -28.72
C TYR A 17 30.55 40.37 -28.61
N LYS A 18 30.04 41.44 -27.97
CA LYS A 18 28.59 41.60 -27.74
C LYS A 18 27.81 41.77 -29.03
N GLU A 19 28.37 42.49 -30.04
CA GLU A 19 27.73 42.68 -31.34
C GLU A 19 27.70 41.35 -32.11
N CYS A 20 28.80 40.58 -32.10
CA CYS A 20 28.89 39.31 -32.76
C CYS A 20 27.92 38.28 -32.08
N LEU A 21 27.75 38.30 -30.75
CA LEU A 21 26.82 37.43 -30.08
C LEU A 21 25.36 37.70 -30.49
N LEU A 22 24.96 38.94 -30.66
CA LEU A 22 23.61 39.33 -31.11
C LEU A 22 23.29 38.83 -32.55
N SER A 23 24.32 38.72 -33.40
CA SER A 23 24.16 38.19 -34.76
C SER A 23 24.50 36.73 -34.93
N SER A 24 24.82 36.04 -33.82
CA SER A 24 25.19 34.63 -33.85
C SER A 24 23.99 33.67 -34.06
N THR A 25 24.26 32.50 -34.55
CA THR A 25 23.27 31.43 -34.68
C THR A 25 23.60 30.29 -33.73
N VAL A 26 22.58 29.81 -33.01
CA VAL A 26 22.71 28.63 -32.13
C VAL A 26 23.02 27.42 -33.00
N LYS A 27 24.13 26.76 -32.76
CA LYS A 27 24.54 25.53 -33.45
C LYS A 27 24.07 24.27 -32.72
N GLU A 28 24.18 24.27 -31.39
CA GLU A 28 23.81 23.14 -30.54
C GLU A 28 23.49 23.69 -29.14
N THR A 29 22.54 23.07 -28.47
CA THR A 29 22.23 23.35 -27.06
C THR A 29 22.45 22.07 -26.23
N ARG A 30 23.20 22.18 -25.14
CA ARG A 30 23.34 21.10 -24.14
C ARG A 30 22.84 21.62 -22.81
N SER A 31 21.98 20.88 -22.17
CA SER A 31 21.37 21.27 -20.90
C SER A 31 21.94 20.44 -19.74
N VAL A 32 22.24 21.10 -18.64
CA VAL A 32 22.57 20.47 -17.36
C VAL A 32 21.46 20.85 -16.39
N VAL A 33 20.87 19.86 -15.76
CA VAL A 33 19.87 20.05 -14.71
C VAL A 33 20.56 19.75 -13.37
N ASP A 34 20.52 20.71 -12.47
CA ASP A 34 21.09 20.59 -11.13
C ASP A 34 20.04 20.98 -10.07
N VAL A 35 20.28 20.66 -8.81
CA VAL A 35 19.39 20.94 -7.69
C VAL A 35 20.10 21.87 -6.70
N GLU A 36 19.46 23.01 -6.41
CA GLU A 36 19.88 23.87 -5.31
C GLU A 36 19.00 23.59 -4.08
N LEU A 37 19.61 23.18 -2.99
CA LEU A 37 18.96 22.93 -1.71
C LEU A 37 19.33 24.04 -0.73
N ARG A 38 18.31 24.77 -0.24
CA ARG A 38 18.52 25.80 0.81
C ARG A 38 17.43 25.75 1.86
N SER A 39 17.83 25.97 3.11
CA SER A 39 16.88 26.25 4.19
C SER A 39 16.49 27.74 4.17
N VAL A 40 15.26 28.04 4.55
CA VAL A 40 14.77 29.42 4.71
C VAL A 40 14.36 29.62 6.16
N GLN A 41 15.06 30.52 6.86
CA GLN A 41 14.70 30.97 8.20
C GLN A 41 13.90 32.27 8.10
N THR A 42 12.77 32.33 8.81
CA THR A 42 11.96 33.53 8.94
C THR A 42 11.84 33.89 10.42
N ASP A 43 12.36 35.06 10.81
CA ASP A 43 12.28 35.54 12.17
C ASP A 43 11.05 36.43 12.34
N TYR A 44 10.21 36.08 13.27
CA TYR A 44 9.05 36.84 13.68
C TYR A 44 9.44 37.65 14.92
N VAL A 45 9.54 38.97 14.77
CA VAL A 45 9.96 39.87 15.84
C VAL A 45 8.74 40.54 16.46
N LEU A 46 8.47 40.22 17.74
CA LEU A 46 7.43 40.90 18.51
C LEU A 46 7.88 42.29 18.91
N ARG A 47 7.13 43.28 18.51
CA ARG A 47 7.45 44.69 18.86
C ARG A 47 6.37 45.27 19.75
N GLY A 48 6.82 46.05 20.73
CA GLY A 48 5.99 46.90 21.56
C GLY A 48 6.32 48.38 21.33
N PHE A 49 5.35 49.26 21.45
CA PHE A 49 5.52 50.71 21.38
C PHE A 49 4.47 51.40 22.23
N THR A 50 4.83 52.57 22.76
CA THR A 50 3.91 53.43 23.49
C THR A 50 3.09 54.25 22.50
N CYS A 51 1.76 54.06 22.51
CA CYS A 51 0.88 54.80 21.60
C CYS A 51 0.80 56.30 22.04
N PRO A 52 1.19 57.26 21.22
CA PRO A 52 1.16 58.70 21.58
C PRO A 52 -0.25 59.16 21.93
N ASN A 53 -1.28 58.61 21.28
CA ASN A 53 -2.67 59.06 21.49
C ASN A 53 -3.34 58.40 22.72
N LYS A 54 -2.85 57.27 23.18
CA LYS A 54 -3.48 56.49 24.29
C LYS A 54 -2.61 56.45 25.55
N GLY A 55 -1.35 56.90 25.48
CA GLY A 55 -0.41 56.81 26.60
C GLY A 55 -0.16 55.39 27.14
N LYS A 56 -0.51 54.34 26.35
CA LYS A 56 -0.40 52.94 26.72
C LYS A 56 0.56 52.18 25.83
N GLU A 57 1.28 51.25 26.42
CA GLU A 57 2.08 50.32 25.67
C GLU A 57 1.17 49.32 24.90
N LEU A 58 1.41 49.20 23.60
CA LEU A 58 0.76 48.25 22.71
C LEU A 58 1.81 47.25 22.25
N VAL A 59 1.54 45.98 22.45
CA VAL A 59 2.45 44.90 22.05
C VAL A 59 1.76 44.09 20.98
N GLY A 60 2.45 43.69 19.92
CA GLY A 60 1.98 42.82 18.88
C GLY A 60 1.63 41.43 19.42
N ARG A 61 1.15 40.55 18.55
CA ARG A 61 0.93 39.15 18.88
C ARG A 61 1.56 38.27 17.80
N PHE A 62 2.17 37.17 18.21
CA PHE A 62 2.60 36.14 17.26
C PHE A 62 1.40 35.49 16.58
N PRO A 63 1.55 35.03 15.32
CA PRO A 63 0.56 34.17 14.67
C PRO A 63 0.24 32.95 15.54
N GLU A 64 -1.01 32.45 15.48
CA GLU A 64 -1.47 31.34 16.33
C GLU A 64 -0.67 30.04 16.16
N ASN A 65 -0.09 29.83 14.99
CA ASN A 65 0.77 28.68 14.68
C ASN A 65 2.21 28.81 15.22
N MET A 66 2.60 30.01 15.76
CA MET A 66 3.91 30.24 16.37
C MET A 66 3.84 29.99 17.88
N LYS A 67 4.05 28.73 18.29
CA LYS A 67 3.90 28.29 19.69
C LYS A 67 5.22 28.16 20.46
N SER A 68 6.35 28.25 19.77
CA SER A 68 7.68 28.10 20.39
C SER A 68 8.68 29.07 19.79
N ARG A 69 9.77 29.34 20.54
CA ARG A 69 10.84 30.25 20.10
C ARG A 69 11.52 29.80 18.82
N PHE A 70 11.58 28.49 18.61
CA PHE A 70 12.08 27.86 17.39
C PHE A 70 11.14 26.71 16.99
N GLN A 71 10.80 26.62 15.72
CA GLN A 71 9.99 25.53 15.19
C GLN A 71 10.28 25.31 13.71
N TYR A 72 10.23 24.07 13.28
CA TYR A 72 10.30 23.70 11.87
C TYR A 72 8.97 23.97 11.16
N GLY A 73 9.07 24.46 9.93
CA GLY A 73 7.92 24.78 9.09
C GLY A 73 7.16 23.53 8.58
N PRO A 74 6.01 23.73 7.93
CA PRO A 74 5.17 22.63 7.43
C PRO A 74 5.88 21.77 6.38
N MET A 75 6.63 22.36 5.44
CA MET A 75 7.37 21.62 4.42
C MET A 75 8.43 20.71 5.03
N THR A 76 9.21 21.21 5.99
CA THR A 76 10.19 20.40 6.73
C THR A 76 9.53 19.20 7.43
N LYS A 77 8.36 19.43 8.04
CA LYS A 77 7.60 18.35 8.71
C LYS A 77 7.06 17.33 7.70
N ALA A 78 6.60 17.77 6.54
CA ALA A 78 6.15 16.88 5.47
C ALA A 78 7.29 16.01 4.94
N ILE A 79 8.47 16.57 4.69
CA ILE A 79 9.67 15.82 4.28
C ILE A 79 10.03 14.75 5.32
N VAL A 80 10.04 15.10 6.61
CA VAL A 80 10.33 14.13 7.70
C VAL A 80 9.32 12.99 7.71
N ALA A 81 8.03 13.28 7.51
CA ALA A 81 6.97 12.27 7.47
C ALA A 81 7.12 11.35 6.25
N ASP A 82 7.40 11.92 5.07
CA ASP A 82 7.62 11.19 3.83
C ASP A 82 8.85 10.27 3.91
N LEU A 83 9.99 10.81 4.36
CA LEU A 83 11.20 10.01 4.57
C LEU A 83 10.99 8.84 5.56
N SER A 84 10.13 9.03 6.56
CA SER A 84 9.79 7.96 7.50
C SER A 84 8.92 6.87 6.87
N ALA A 85 7.93 7.23 6.08
CA ALA A 85 6.92 6.31 5.57
C ALA A 85 7.32 5.74 4.19
N ASP A 86 7.56 6.58 3.20
CA ASP A 86 7.90 6.18 1.83
C ASP A 86 9.40 5.98 1.64
N GLY A 87 10.22 6.87 2.17
CA GLY A 87 11.67 6.70 2.20
C GLY A 87 12.14 5.53 3.07
N ALA A 88 11.24 4.93 3.84
CA ALA A 88 11.50 3.80 4.74
C ALA A 88 12.65 4.04 5.75
N MET A 89 13.07 5.28 5.96
CA MET A 89 14.22 5.63 6.80
C MET A 89 13.93 5.46 8.29
N SER A 90 14.92 5.04 9.06
CA SER A 90 14.89 5.11 10.53
C SER A 90 14.95 6.56 11.01
N MET A 91 14.48 6.84 12.24
CA MET A 91 14.53 8.20 12.81
C MET A 91 15.94 8.78 12.83
N GLU A 92 16.93 7.97 13.17
CA GLU A 92 18.34 8.37 13.16
C GLU A 92 18.83 8.76 11.76
N ARG A 93 18.49 7.96 10.73
CA ARG A 93 18.84 8.29 9.34
C ARG A 93 18.15 9.56 8.86
N ILE A 94 16.88 9.78 9.22
CA ILE A 94 16.16 11.02 8.91
C ILE A 94 16.87 12.21 9.56
N LYS A 95 17.25 12.11 10.84
CA LYS A 95 18.02 13.15 11.53
C LYS A 95 19.31 13.48 10.77
N VAL A 96 20.11 12.47 10.46
CA VAL A 96 21.36 12.66 9.71
C VAL A 96 21.10 13.31 8.36
N PHE A 97 20.14 12.82 7.60
CA PHE A 97 19.75 13.36 6.30
C PHE A 97 19.37 14.85 6.38
N MET A 98 18.47 15.22 7.29
CA MET A 98 17.99 16.58 7.44
C MET A 98 19.08 17.53 7.93
N ASN A 99 19.93 17.08 8.85
CA ASN A 99 21.02 17.89 9.38
C ASN A 99 22.13 18.09 8.33
N THR A 100 22.44 17.05 7.53
CA THR A 100 23.51 17.13 6.52
C THR A 100 23.11 17.96 5.31
N LEU A 101 21.88 17.81 4.80
CA LEU A 101 21.45 18.51 3.57
C LEU A 101 20.94 19.93 3.81
N PHE A 102 20.36 20.21 4.97
CA PHE A 102 19.68 21.47 5.23
C PHE A 102 20.33 22.27 6.38
N ASP A 103 21.44 21.79 6.91
CA ASP A 103 22.14 22.40 8.07
C ASP A 103 21.19 22.59 9.27
N PHE A 104 20.29 21.62 9.50
CA PHE A 104 19.41 21.62 10.64
C PHE A 104 20.09 21.00 11.86
N ASN A 105 19.59 21.32 13.06
CA ASN A 105 20.00 20.69 14.30
C ASN A 105 18.83 19.90 14.92
N MET A 106 18.31 18.91 14.17
CA MET A 106 17.23 18.08 14.64
C MET A 106 17.73 17.00 15.61
N SER A 107 17.02 16.82 16.71
CA SER A 107 17.18 15.67 17.59
C SER A 107 16.27 14.51 17.18
N ASP A 108 16.56 13.29 17.64
CA ASP A 108 15.66 12.12 17.45
C ASP A 108 14.27 12.38 18.02
N GLY A 109 14.18 13.10 19.16
CA GLY A 109 12.92 13.53 19.75
C GLY A 109 12.13 14.48 18.83
N THR A 110 12.81 15.37 18.11
CA THR A 110 12.17 16.29 17.14
C THR A 110 11.59 15.51 15.96
N VAL A 111 12.35 14.56 15.40
CA VAL A 111 11.88 13.68 14.31
C VAL A 111 10.66 12.88 14.76
N LYS A 112 10.75 12.21 15.93
CA LYS A 112 9.64 11.44 16.50
C LYS A 112 8.39 12.30 16.69
N ASN A 113 8.53 13.46 17.35
CA ASN A 113 7.41 14.34 17.62
C ASN A 113 6.77 14.89 16.34
N THR A 114 7.55 15.10 15.30
CA THR A 114 7.06 15.53 13.98
C THR A 114 6.18 14.44 13.37
N ILE A 115 6.63 13.20 13.37
CA ILE A 115 5.88 12.05 12.85
C ILE A 115 4.58 11.87 13.63
N THR A 116 4.64 11.83 14.97
CA THR A 116 3.45 11.63 15.82
C THR A 116 2.43 12.78 15.66
N LYS A 117 2.87 14.03 15.55
CA LYS A 117 1.97 15.17 15.29
C LYS A 117 1.36 15.09 13.90
N GLY A 118 2.13 14.71 12.88
CA GLY A 118 1.63 14.48 11.52
C GLY A 118 0.56 13.39 11.50
N ALA A 119 0.80 12.26 12.15
CA ALA A 119 -0.17 11.18 12.29
C ALA A 119 -1.45 11.65 13.01
N LYS A 120 -1.33 12.41 14.09
CA LYS A 120 -2.50 12.94 14.80
C LYS A 120 -3.38 13.83 13.90
N LEU A 121 -2.76 14.70 13.09
CA LEU A 121 -3.49 15.54 12.13
C LEU A 121 -4.15 14.73 11.02
N GLY A 122 -3.53 13.61 10.61
CA GLY A 122 -4.02 12.76 9.55
C GLY A 122 -5.15 11.80 9.93
N LYS A 123 -5.48 11.63 11.21
CA LYS A 123 -6.49 10.66 11.66
C LYS A 123 -7.86 10.86 11.03
N GLU A 124 -8.35 12.09 10.96
CA GLU A 124 -9.65 12.38 10.34
C GLU A 124 -9.67 11.97 8.86
N PHE A 125 -8.59 12.25 8.14
CA PHE A 125 -8.47 11.83 6.75
C PHE A 125 -8.48 10.30 6.62
N THR A 126 -7.76 9.58 7.48
CA THR A 126 -7.73 8.11 7.43
C THR A 126 -9.08 7.48 7.79
N GLU A 127 -9.90 8.10 8.63
CA GLU A 127 -11.28 7.64 8.85
C GLU A 127 -12.16 7.80 7.59
N LYS A 128 -11.99 8.88 6.83
CA LYS A 128 -12.66 9.05 5.53
C LYS A 128 -12.19 8.02 4.50
N VAL A 129 -10.88 7.72 4.47
CA VAL A 129 -10.32 6.65 3.61
C VAL A 129 -10.91 5.29 3.98
N LYS A 130 -10.99 4.97 5.26
CA LYS A 130 -11.60 3.75 5.77
C LYS A 130 -13.05 3.62 5.34
N GLU A 131 -13.85 4.69 5.49
CA GLU A 131 -15.23 4.73 5.04
C GLU A 131 -15.34 4.54 3.52
N ALA A 132 -14.51 5.20 2.74
CA ALA A 132 -14.49 5.08 1.29
C ALA A 132 -14.18 3.66 0.81
N ILE A 133 -13.20 2.99 1.44
CA ILE A 133 -12.90 1.58 1.13
C ILE A 133 -14.06 0.67 1.55
N SER A 134 -14.65 0.90 2.72
CA SER A 134 -15.78 0.09 3.23
C SER A 134 -17.04 0.18 2.34
N LYS A 135 -17.18 1.26 1.58
CA LYS A 135 -18.29 1.46 0.61
C LYS A 135 -17.94 1.02 -0.81
N SER A 136 -16.72 0.59 -1.07
CA SER A 136 -16.28 0.22 -2.43
C SER A 136 -16.86 -1.12 -2.85
N LYS A 137 -17.17 -1.28 -4.16
CA LYS A 137 -17.62 -2.54 -4.74
C LYS A 137 -16.61 -3.67 -4.54
N VAL A 138 -15.32 -3.35 -4.70
CA VAL A 138 -14.21 -4.30 -4.55
C VAL A 138 -13.15 -3.72 -3.64
N ALA A 139 -12.80 -4.45 -2.59
CA ALA A 139 -11.71 -4.12 -1.68
C ALA A 139 -10.74 -5.29 -1.54
N HIS A 140 -9.46 -4.98 -1.53
CA HIS A 140 -8.36 -5.92 -1.40
C HIS A 140 -7.84 -5.94 0.02
N PHE A 141 -7.61 -7.12 0.57
CA PHE A 141 -7.07 -7.29 1.92
C PHE A 141 -5.79 -8.12 1.89
N ASP A 142 -4.83 -7.70 2.68
CA ASP A 142 -3.57 -8.44 2.90
C ASP A 142 -3.05 -8.12 4.31
N GLU A 143 -2.13 -8.93 4.82
CA GLU A 143 -1.45 -8.68 6.06
C GLU A 143 0.03 -9.08 5.99
N THR A 144 0.84 -8.39 6.77
CA THR A 144 2.26 -8.70 6.88
C THR A 144 2.74 -8.60 8.32
N GLY A 145 3.58 -9.56 8.70
CA GLY A 145 4.21 -9.55 10.03
C GLY A 145 5.25 -8.43 10.16
N GLY A 146 5.39 -7.89 11.37
CA GLY A 146 6.42 -6.94 11.73
C GLY A 146 6.81 -7.06 13.20
N ARG A 147 7.82 -6.30 13.63
CA ARG A 147 8.28 -6.26 15.02
C ARG A 147 7.97 -4.92 15.67
N TYR A 148 7.48 -4.98 16.89
CA TYR A 148 7.08 -3.87 17.70
C TYR A 148 7.53 -4.12 19.15
N MET A 149 8.30 -3.21 19.73
CA MET A 149 8.82 -3.32 21.11
C MET A 149 9.47 -4.69 21.39
N GLY A 150 10.20 -5.23 20.40
CA GLY A 150 10.82 -6.56 20.50
C GLY A 150 9.87 -7.75 20.32
N LYS A 151 8.55 -7.53 20.21
CA LYS A 151 7.52 -8.56 20.03
C LYS A 151 7.06 -8.62 18.57
N ASN A 152 6.42 -9.72 18.20
CA ASN A 152 5.74 -9.84 16.90
C ASN A 152 4.43 -9.04 16.91
N GLY A 153 4.12 -8.45 15.78
CA GLY A 153 2.85 -7.79 15.50
C GLY A 153 2.53 -7.90 14.01
N TRP A 154 1.38 -7.40 13.61
CA TRP A 154 0.84 -7.57 12.27
C TRP A 154 0.29 -6.26 11.75
N PHE A 155 0.62 -5.97 10.52
CA PHE A 155 0.04 -4.87 9.77
C PHE A 155 -1.05 -5.43 8.88
N HIS A 156 -2.24 -4.89 8.99
CA HIS A 156 -3.40 -5.20 8.19
C HIS A 156 -3.59 -4.11 7.15
N ILE A 157 -3.94 -4.50 5.95
CA ILE A 157 -4.04 -3.62 4.79
C ILE A 157 -5.41 -3.81 4.16
N ALA A 158 -6.05 -2.69 3.85
CA ALA A 158 -7.22 -2.66 2.98
C ALA A 158 -6.96 -1.67 1.86
N ALA A 159 -7.19 -2.07 0.60
CA ALA A 159 -6.88 -1.24 -0.54
C ALA A 159 -7.92 -1.35 -1.66
N THR A 160 -8.11 -0.27 -2.40
CA THR A 160 -8.85 -0.20 -3.66
C THR A 160 -7.96 0.40 -4.74
N LYS A 161 -8.49 0.65 -5.92
CA LYS A 161 -7.75 1.40 -6.97
C LYS A 161 -7.36 2.81 -6.49
N LEU A 162 -8.19 3.47 -5.67
CA LEU A 162 -8.01 4.87 -5.27
C LEU A 162 -7.53 5.05 -3.83
N TYR A 163 -7.75 4.11 -2.95
CA TYR A 163 -7.51 4.26 -1.52
C TYR A 163 -6.65 3.15 -0.96
N THR A 164 -5.86 3.46 0.07
CA THR A 164 -5.12 2.44 0.84
C THR A 164 -5.17 2.80 2.32
N MET A 165 -5.53 1.84 3.14
CA MET A 165 -5.56 1.93 4.60
C MET A 165 -4.63 0.89 5.20
N TYR A 166 -3.81 1.32 6.15
CA TYR A 166 -2.96 0.47 6.98
C TYR A 166 -3.41 0.56 8.44
N GLY A 167 -3.34 -0.55 9.15
CA GLY A 167 -3.52 -0.61 10.59
C GLY A 167 -2.57 -1.61 11.21
N PHE A 168 -2.22 -1.40 12.47
CA PHE A 168 -1.36 -2.31 13.22
C PHE A 168 -2.13 -2.99 14.34
N HIS A 169 -1.91 -4.30 14.51
CA HIS A 169 -2.44 -5.05 15.65
C HIS A 169 -1.45 -6.13 16.10
N GLN A 170 -1.48 -6.49 17.39
CA GLN A 170 -0.58 -7.51 17.92
C GLN A 170 -0.91 -8.91 17.43
N LYS A 171 -2.17 -9.16 17.03
CA LYS A 171 -2.64 -10.44 16.53
C LYS A 171 -2.90 -10.38 15.02
N ARG A 172 -2.57 -11.47 14.32
CA ARG A 172 -2.85 -11.64 12.89
C ARG A 172 -4.32 -11.91 12.59
N GLY A 173 -4.99 -12.68 13.45
CA GLY A 173 -6.32 -13.26 13.18
C GLY A 173 -7.46 -12.26 13.12
N LYS A 174 -8.67 -12.77 13.40
CA LYS A 174 -9.92 -12.01 13.35
C LYS A 174 -9.83 -10.66 14.06
N GLU A 175 -9.28 -10.61 15.25
CA GLU A 175 -9.15 -9.39 16.05
C GLU A 175 -8.37 -8.30 15.33
N GLY A 176 -7.30 -8.65 14.60
CA GLY A 176 -6.52 -7.68 13.82
C GLY A 176 -7.28 -7.18 12.59
N ILE A 177 -8.01 -8.06 11.90
CA ILE A 177 -8.84 -7.69 10.75
C ILE A 177 -9.97 -6.76 11.20
N GLU A 178 -10.64 -7.09 12.31
CA GLU A 178 -11.71 -6.28 12.91
C GLU A 178 -11.20 -4.94 13.40
N ALA A 179 -10.00 -4.89 13.99
CA ALA A 179 -9.39 -3.66 14.47
C ALA A 179 -9.13 -2.64 13.34
N LEU A 180 -8.84 -3.08 12.12
CA LEU A 180 -8.74 -2.20 10.96
C LEU A 180 -10.09 -1.53 10.64
N GLY A 181 -11.20 -2.24 10.91
CA GLY A 181 -12.56 -1.71 10.81
C GLY A 181 -13.06 -1.49 9.38
N VAL A 182 -12.34 -1.96 8.34
CA VAL A 182 -12.80 -1.87 6.95
C VAL A 182 -13.67 -3.07 6.60
N TYR A 183 -13.13 -4.27 6.81
CA TYR A 183 -13.80 -5.52 6.44
C TYR A 183 -15.16 -5.68 7.14
N SER A 184 -15.23 -5.38 8.43
CA SER A 184 -16.46 -5.47 9.23
C SER A 184 -17.53 -4.45 8.79
N ASN A 185 -17.11 -3.32 8.21
CA ASN A 185 -18.01 -2.25 7.75
C ASN A 185 -18.46 -2.41 6.29
N MET A 186 -17.96 -3.40 5.56
CA MET A 186 -18.51 -3.79 4.26
C MET A 186 -19.83 -4.53 4.51
N SER A 187 -20.96 -3.87 4.33
CA SER A 187 -22.28 -4.40 4.68
C SER A 187 -23.18 -4.70 3.49
N ASP A 188 -22.82 -4.23 2.29
CA ASP A 188 -23.58 -4.47 1.07
C ASP A 188 -23.26 -5.88 0.51
N PRO A 189 -24.27 -6.75 0.28
CA PRO A 189 -24.05 -8.09 -0.28
C PRO A 189 -23.40 -8.11 -1.67
N SER A 190 -23.45 -6.99 -2.41
CA SER A 190 -22.80 -6.88 -3.72
C SER A 190 -21.29 -6.65 -3.63
N GLN A 191 -20.79 -6.25 -2.46
CA GLN A 191 -19.36 -5.98 -2.23
C GLN A 191 -18.54 -7.25 -2.23
N VAL A 192 -17.33 -7.15 -2.76
CA VAL A 192 -16.39 -8.27 -2.89
C VAL A 192 -15.10 -7.97 -2.13
N ALA A 193 -14.73 -8.88 -1.23
CA ALA A 193 -13.45 -8.90 -0.56
C ALA A 193 -12.47 -9.80 -1.34
N VAL A 194 -11.41 -9.22 -1.89
CA VAL A 194 -10.33 -9.96 -2.56
C VAL A 194 -9.24 -10.28 -1.53
N THR A 195 -9.01 -11.58 -1.29
CA THR A 195 -8.07 -12.04 -0.26
C THR A 195 -7.21 -13.19 -0.79
N ASP A 196 -6.18 -13.56 -0.02
CA ASP A 196 -5.64 -14.91 -0.09
C ASP A 196 -6.65 -15.92 0.52
N PHE A 197 -6.36 -17.22 0.43
CA PHE A 197 -7.25 -18.26 0.96
C PHE A 197 -7.09 -18.45 2.49
N TRP A 198 -6.81 -17.40 3.23
CA TRP A 198 -6.57 -17.48 4.67
C TRP A 198 -7.88 -17.59 5.47
N SER A 199 -7.99 -18.63 6.28
CA SER A 199 -9.22 -19.01 6.96
C SER A 199 -9.89 -17.95 7.86
N PRO A 200 -9.18 -17.01 8.53
CA PRO A 200 -9.83 -15.98 9.32
C PRO A 200 -10.81 -15.10 8.53
N TYR A 201 -10.52 -14.76 7.27
CA TYR A 201 -11.47 -14.03 6.43
C TYR A 201 -12.76 -14.82 6.22
N LEU A 202 -12.64 -16.12 5.92
CA LEU A 202 -13.79 -17.01 5.71
C LEU A 202 -14.65 -17.23 6.97
N THR A 203 -14.01 -17.18 8.14
CA THR A 203 -14.70 -17.40 9.42
C THR A 203 -15.24 -16.13 10.06
N LEU A 204 -14.83 -14.94 9.60
CA LEU A 204 -15.39 -13.65 10.03
C LEU A 204 -16.78 -13.41 9.47
N ASP A 205 -17.09 -13.96 8.31
CA ASP A 205 -18.37 -13.71 7.66
C ASP A 205 -19.56 -14.32 8.41
N GLY A 206 -19.33 -15.34 9.23
CA GLY A 206 -20.42 -15.98 9.96
C GLY A 206 -21.58 -16.35 9.03
N ASN A 207 -22.77 -15.82 9.33
CA ASN A 207 -23.96 -15.95 8.49
C ASN A 207 -24.11 -14.80 7.46
N ASN A 208 -23.25 -13.79 7.48
CA ASN A 208 -23.23 -12.71 6.50
C ASN A 208 -22.36 -13.14 5.31
N GLN A 209 -22.97 -13.63 4.27
CA GLN A 209 -22.35 -14.11 3.03
C GLN A 209 -21.76 -12.94 2.23
N LYS A 210 -20.66 -12.36 2.71
CA LYS A 210 -19.87 -11.47 1.86
C LYS A 210 -19.30 -12.25 0.70
N ARG A 211 -19.32 -11.64 -0.47
CA ARG A 211 -18.71 -12.24 -1.66
C ARG A 211 -17.19 -12.20 -1.53
N HIS A 212 -16.55 -13.35 -1.53
CA HIS A 212 -15.10 -13.47 -1.55
C HIS A 212 -14.62 -13.79 -2.96
N ALA A 213 -13.56 -13.10 -3.37
CA ALA A 213 -12.74 -13.49 -4.50
C ALA A 213 -11.34 -13.89 -4.01
N PHE A 214 -10.83 -15.02 -4.53
CA PHE A 214 -9.54 -15.52 -4.09
C PHE A 214 -8.44 -15.23 -5.11
N CYS A 215 -7.29 -14.83 -4.61
CA CYS A 215 -6.13 -14.52 -5.42
C CYS A 215 -5.68 -15.77 -6.20
N MET A 216 -5.86 -15.75 -7.52
CA MET A 216 -5.49 -16.83 -8.40
C MET A 216 -3.97 -17.14 -8.36
N ALA A 217 -3.12 -16.11 -8.20
CA ALA A 217 -1.69 -16.31 -8.06
C ALA A 217 -1.29 -17.13 -6.80
N HIS A 218 -2.08 -17.07 -5.72
CA HIS A 218 -1.88 -17.92 -4.55
C HIS A 218 -2.35 -19.34 -4.81
N LEU A 219 -3.49 -19.52 -5.47
CA LEU A 219 -4.00 -20.85 -5.85
C LEU A 219 -3.06 -21.54 -6.83
N ASP A 220 -2.52 -20.80 -7.80
CA ASP A 220 -1.54 -21.29 -8.77
C ASP A 220 -0.26 -21.77 -8.07
N ARG A 221 0.28 -21.00 -7.13
CA ARG A 221 1.43 -21.42 -6.30
C ARG A 221 1.14 -22.69 -5.49
N GLU A 222 -0.08 -22.84 -4.96
CA GLU A 222 -0.46 -24.07 -4.24
C GLU A 222 -0.57 -25.27 -5.19
N LEU A 223 -1.16 -25.09 -6.37
CA LEU A 223 -1.23 -26.13 -7.41
C LEU A 223 0.17 -26.51 -7.89
N GLN A 224 1.04 -25.54 -8.13
CA GLN A 224 2.43 -25.79 -8.52
C GLN A 224 3.19 -26.55 -7.42
N ASN A 225 3.00 -26.20 -6.15
CA ASN A 225 3.59 -26.93 -5.04
C ASN A 225 3.12 -28.39 -4.99
N LEU A 226 1.85 -28.68 -5.35
CA LEU A 226 1.38 -30.08 -5.47
C LEU A 226 2.05 -30.81 -6.64
N ILE A 227 2.29 -30.12 -7.74
CA ILE A 227 2.99 -30.68 -8.91
C ILE A 227 4.44 -31.03 -8.54
N ASP A 228 5.14 -30.11 -7.90
CA ASP A 228 6.58 -30.25 -7.63
C ASP A 228 6.87 -31.23 -6.47
N ASN A 229 6.07 -31.18 -5.42
CA ASN A 229 6.40 -31.82 -4.14
C ASN A 229 5.46 -33.00 -3.74
N TYR A 230 4.35 -33.23 -4.47
CA TYR A 230 3.35 -34.23 -4.10
C TYR A 230 3.02 -35.21 -5.23
N GLY A 231 4.03 -35.57 -6.01
CA GLY A 231 3.91 -36.64 -7.02
C GLY A 231 3.18 -36.19 -8.30
N ASN A 232 3.21 -34.90 -8.60
CA ASN A 232 2.70 -34.35 -9.86
C ASN A 232 1.27 -34.81 -10.22
N PRO A 233 0.26 -34.57 -9.36
CA PRO A 233 -1.07 -35.11 -9.56
C PRO A 233 -1.74 -34.48 -10.79
N ALA A 234 -2.32 -35.31 -11.66
CA ALA A 234 -2.97 -34.91 -12.89
C ALA A 234 -4.12 -33.89 -12.65
N CYS A 235 -4.82 -33.98 -11.51
CA CYS A 235 -5.85 -32.98 -11.14
C CYS A 235 -5.30 -31.59 -10.91
N ALA A 236 -4.11 -31.43 -10.31
CA ALA A 236 -3.49 -30.13 -10.11
C ALA A 236 -3.12 -29.49 -11.45
N ARG A 237 -2.46 -30.21 -12.35
CA ARG A 237 -2.16 -29.70 -13.70
C ARG A 237 -3.39 -29.31 -14.50
N LYS A 238 -4.47 -30.15 -14.41
CA LYS A 238 -5.72 -29.85 -15.11
C LYS A 238 -6.40 -28.61 -14.57
N MET A 239 -6.43 -28.45 -13.26
CA MET A 239 -7.02 -27.26 -12.61
C MET A 239 -6.21 -26.00 -12.95
N GLN A 240 -4.88 -26.05 -12.87
CA GLN A 240 -4.00 -24.94 -13.25
C GLN A 240 -4.28 -24.49 -14.71
N LYS A 241 -4.26 -25.43 -15.66
CA LYS A 241 -4.57 -25.12 -17.07
C LYS A 241 -5.98 -24.58 -17.28
N LEU A 242 -6.97 -25.04 -16.52
CA LEU A 242 -8.33 -24.53 -16.63
C LEU A 242 -8.44 -23.09 -16.11
N LEU A 243 -7.80 -22.76 -15.00
CA LEU A 243 -7.80 -21.41 -14.44
C LEU A 243 -7.04 -20.45 -15.35
N ASP A 244 -5.90 -20.86 -15.91
CA ASP A 244 -5.14 -20.09 -16.89
C ASP A 244 -5.97 -19.82 -18.15
N TYR A 245 -6.64 -20.84 -18.68
CA TYR A 245 -7.54 -20.70 -19.83
C TYR A 245 -8.65 -19.68 -19.53
N ALA A 246 -9.34 -19.83 -18.41
CA ALA A 246 -10.41 -18.92 -18.00
C ALA A 246 -9.89 -17.47 -17.86
N TYR A 247 -8.70 -17.29 -17.29
CA TYR A 247 -8.08 -15.97 -17.17
C TYR A 247 -7.76 -15.34 -18.52
N VAL A 248 -7.17 -16.10 -19.45
CA VAL A 248 -6.84 -15.60 -20.80
C VAL A 248 -8.09 -15.19 -21.55
N GLU A 249 -9.16 -15.98 -21.51
CA GLU A 249 -10.42 -15.63 -22.18
C GLU A 249 -11.06 -14.38 -21.56
N VAL A 250 -11.02 -14.23 -20.24
CA VAL A 250 -11.49 -12.98 -19.57
C VAL A 250 -10.67 -11.77 -20.03
N GLN A 251 -9.33 -11.88 -20.13
CA GLN A 251 -8.52 -10.75 -20.62
C GLN A 251 -8.83 -10.38 -22.07
N LYS A 252 -9.08 -11.36 -22.91
CA LYS A 252 -9.51 -11.15 -24.30
C LYS A 252 -10.87 -10.42 -24.36
N LEU A 253 -11.85 -10.90 -23.65
CA LEU A 253 -13.19 -10.28 -23.57
C LEU A 253 -13.13 -8.85 -23.01
N LYS A 254 -12.31 -8.60 -22.00
CA LYS A 254 -12.05 -7.23 -21.50
C LYS A 254 -11.42 -6.33 -22.58
N GLY A 255 -10.49 -6.86 -23.37
CA GLY A 255 -9.90 -6.15 -24.52
C GLY A 255 -10.92 -5.80 -25.60
N GLU A 256 -11.98 -6.57 -25.72
CA GLU A 256 -13.13 -6.33 -26.61
C GLU A 256 -14.17 -5.37 -26.00
N GLY A 257 -13.93 -4.84 -24.78
CA GLY A 257 -14.84 -3.90 -24.08
C GLY A 257 -16.02 -4.58 -23.38
N ARG A 258 -16.01 -5.90 -23.21
CA ARG A 258 -17.05 -6.62 -22.46
C ARG A 258 -16.88 -6.46 -20.96
N THR A 259 -17.99 -6.52 -20.22
CA THR A 259 -18.04 -6.40 -18.75
C THR A 259 -18.30 -7.72 -18.04
N GLU A 260 -18.68 -8.76 -18.79
CA GLU A 260 -18.98 -10.11 -18.28
C GLU A 260 -18.71 -11.18 -19.36
N ALA A 261 -18.54 -12.42 -18.93
CA ALA A 261 -18.45 -13.57 -19.83
C ALA A 261 -19.82 -13.99 -20.34
N ASP A 262 -19.87 -14.63 -21.52
CA ASP A 262 -21.09 -15.25 -21.99
C ASP A 262 -21.37 -16.59 -21.28
N ASN A 263 -22.64 -17.02 -21.33
CA ASN A 263 -23.08 -18.25 -20.66
C ASN A 263 -22.34 -19.50 -21.16
N ASN A 264 -21.93 -19.54 -22.43
CA ASN A 264 -21.20 -20.69 -22.98
C ASN A 264 -19.84 -20.86 -22.30
N LEU A 265 -19.08 -19.77 -22.12
CA LEU A 265 -17.80 -19.80 -21.40
C LEU A 265 -17.98 -20.13 -19.93
N LEU A 266 -19.02 -19.56 -19.29
CA LEU A 266 -19.35 -19.82 -17.88
C LEU A 266 -19.67 -21.33 -17.68
N ASP A 267 -20.53 -21.89 -18.51
CA ASP A 267 -20.94 -23.29 -18.44
C ASP A 267 -19.78 -24.24 -18.74
N GLU A 268 -18.98 -23.93 -19.76
CA GLU A 268 -17.80 -24.73 -20.12
C GLU A 268 -16.79 -24.80 -18.96
N VAL A 269 -16.41 -23.65 -18.42
CA VAL A 269 -15.43 -23.58 -17.32
C VAL A 269 -15.99 -24.24 -16.07
N SER A 270 -17.25 -23.95 -15.71
CA SER A 270 -17.93 -24.55 -14.57
C SER A 270 -18.01 -26.08 -14.66
N PHE A 271 -18.40 -26.62 -15.81
CA PHE A 271 -18.47 -28.07 -16.04
C PHE A 271 -17.08 -28.74 -15.92
N LYS A 272 -16.07 -28.19 -16.57
CA LYS A 272 -14.70 -28.72 -16.49
C LYS A 272 -14.15 -28.66 -15.06
N TYR A 273 -14.43 -27.56 -14.34
CA TYR A 273 -14.03 -27.38 -12.95
C TYR A 273 -14.61 -28.47 -12.05
N ASP A 274 -15.92 -28.67 -12.09
CA ASP A 274 -16.60 -29.66 -11.28
C ASP A 274 -16.14 -31.12 -11.59
N LYS A 275 -15.88 -31.39 -12.85
CA LYS A 275 -15.33 -32.69 -13.27
C LYS A 275 -13.93 -32.96 -12.68
N ILE A 276 -13.07 -31.92 -12.67
CA ILE A 276 -11.70 -32.03 -12.10
C ILE A 276 -11.78 -32.18 -10.59
N VAL A 277 -12.59 -31.39 -9.90
CA VAL A 277 -12.76 -31.44 -8.44
C VAL A 277 -13.31 -32.78 -8.01
N THR A 278 -14.38 -33.26 -8.66
CA THR A 278 -15.02 -34.56 -8.36
C THR A 278 -14.04 -35.72 -8.56
N ALA A 279 -13.31 -35.73 -9.66
CA ALA A 279 -12.30 -36.75 -9.94
C ALA A 279 -11.16 -36.77 -8.91
N ALA A 280 -10.73 -35.56 -8.47
CA ALA A 280 -9.70 -35.43 -7.43
C ALA A 280 -10.18 -35.98 -6.08
N LEU A 281 -11.38 -35.59 -5.64
CA LEU A 281 -11.93 -36.01 -4.34
C LEU A 281 -12.26 -37.52 -4.31
N ASN A 282 -12.65 -38.12 -5.44
CA ASN A 282 -12.87 -39.53 -5.58
C ASN A 282 -11.54 -40.33 -5.51
N LYS A 283 -10.47 -39.82 -6.09
CA LYS A 283 -9.15 -40.45 -6.08
C LYS A 283 -8.47 -40.32 -4.71
N TYR A 284 -8.50 -39.11 -4.10
CA TYR A 284 -7.86 -38.82 -2.83
C TYR A 284 -8.91 -38.84 -1.71
N LYS A 285 -9.32 -40.04 -1.30
CA LYS A 285 -10.40 -40.27 -0.33
C LYS A 285 -10.07 -39.70 1.06
N GLU A 286 -11.10 -39.41 1.82
CA GLU A 286 -10.96 -38.99 3.22
C GLU A 286 -10.30 -40.10 4.04
N PRO A 287 -9.32 -39.80 4.90
CA PRO A 287 -8.68 -40.80 5.72
C PRO A 287 -9.69 -41.41 6.70
N LYS A 288 -9.65 -42.74 6.86
CA LYS A 288 -10.49 -43.44 7.83
C LYS A 288 -10.20 -42.86 9.24
N LYS A 289 -11.26 -42.69 10.04
CA LYS A 289 -11.11 -42.36 11.45
C LYS A 289 -10.26 -43.40 12.15
N THR A 290 -9.21 -42.95 12.83
CA THR A 290 -8.36 -43.84 13.65
C THR A 290 -8.65 -43.59 15.11
N ASN A 291 -8.45 -44.57 15.98
CA ASN A 291 -8.60 -44.43 17.44
C ASN A 291 -7.50 -43.58 18.08
N LYS A 292 -6.59 -42.95 17.31
CA LYS A 292 -5.55 -42.03 17.81
C LYS A 292 -6.14 -40.66 18.13
N LYS A 293 -5.68 -40.04 19.21
CA LYS A 293 -6.04 -38.67 19.55
C LYS A 293 -5.68 -37.70 18.38
N GLY A 294 -6.66 -36.93 17.93
CA GLY A 294 -6.51 -35.92 16.88
C GLY A 294 -7.20 -36.32 15.55
N ARG A 295 -7.51 -35.34 14.73
CA ARG A 295 -8.10 -35.56 13.39
C ARG A 295 -7.02 -36.06 12.43
N PRO A 296 -7.23 -37.15 11.70
CA PRO A 296 -6.25 -37.60 10.71
C PRO A 296 -6.03 -36.56 9.63
N SER A 297 -4.78 -36.40 9.18
CA SER A 297 -4.44 -35.48 8.10
C SER A 297 -5.11 -35.92 6.81
N LYS A 298 -5.88 -35.02 6.19
CA LYS A 298 -6.54 -35.23 4.90
C LYS A 298 -5.57 -35.30 3.71
N GLY A 299 -4.32 -34.92 3.91
CA GLY A 299 -3.33 -34.74 2.85
C GLY A 299 -3.53 -33.41 2.08
N LYS A 300 -2.44 -32.87 1.55
CA LYS A 300 -2.44 -31.52 0.89
C LYS A 300 -3.33 -31.48 -0.35
N ILE A 301 -3.31 -32.55 -1.19
CA ILE A 301 -4.10 -32.59 -2.42
C ILE A 301 -5.59 -32.49 -2.08
N ARG A 302 -6.08 -33.38 -1.20
CA ARG A 302 -7.48 -33.37 -0.81
C ARG A 302 -7.90 -32.06 -0.18
N ALA A 303 -7.11 -31.54 0.73
CA ALA A 303 -7.41 -30.28 1.42
C ALA A 303 -7.57 -29.09 0.43
N LEU A 304 -6.75 -29.01 -0.62
CA LEU A 304 -6.89 -27.99 -1.64
C LEU A 304 -8.16 -28.21 -2.49
N PHE A 305 -8.44 -29.46 -2.91
CA PHE A 305 -9.61 -29.75 -3.74
C PHE A 305 -10.94 -29.67 -2.97
N GLU A 306 -10.96 -29.87 -1.65
CA GLU A 306 -12.12 -29.53 -0.80
C GLU A 306 -12.37 -28.02 -0.80
N ARG A 307 -11.33 -27.19 -0.69
CA ARG A 307 -11.48 -25.73 -0.82
C ARG A 307 -11.99 -25.32 -2.20
N PHE A 308 -11.51 -25.92 -3.27
CA PHE A 308 -12.06 -25.68 -4.61
C PHE A 308 -13.53 -26.06 -4.71
N ARG A 309 -13.98 -27.16 -4.08
CA ARG A 309 -15.38 -27.53 -4.03
C ARG A 309 -16.22 -26.51 -3.24
N ASP A 310 -15.77 -26.19 -2.03
CA ASP A 310 -16.55 -25.43 -1.05
C ASP A 310 -16.62 -23.92 -1.39
N TYR A 311 -15.66 -23.41 -2.15
CA TYR A 311 -15.50 -21.98 -2.47
C TYR A 311 -15.41 -21.72 -3.98
N LYS A 312 -16.04 -22.53 -4.80
CA LYS A 312 -16.03 -22.44 -6.27
C LYS A 312 -16.37 -21.05 -6.75
N ASP A 313 -17.44 -20.44 -6.23
CA ASP A 313 -17.91 -19.15 -6.65
C ASP A 313 -16.86 -18.04 -6.42
N GLY A 314 -16.14 -18.10 -5.32
CA GLY A 314 -15.06 -17.17 -5.02
C GLY A 314 -13.82 -17.38 -5.90
N VAL A 315 -13.53 -18.63 -6.26
CA VAL A 315 -12.42 -18.96 -7.18
C VAL A 315 -12.69 -18.46 -8.60
N LEU A 316 -13.95 -18.57 -9.06
CA LEU A 316 -14.38 -18.18 -10.40
C LEU A 316 -15.01 -16.77 -10.45
N MET A 317 -14.94 -15.97 -9.38
CA MET A 317 -15.58 -14.65 -9.30
C MET A 317 -15.14 -13.72 -10.43
N PHE A 318 -13.86 -13.74 -10.78
CA PHE A 318 -13.29 -12.90 -11.86
C PHE A 318 -13.86 -13.22 -13.25
N LEU A 319 -14.44 -14.40 -13.43
CA LEU A 319 -15.11 -14.83 -14.64
C LEU A 319 -16.56 -14.31 -14.71
N ASN A 320 -17.22 -14.23 -13.55
CA ASN A 320 -18.61 -13.79 -13.42
C ASN A 320 -18.76 -12.26 -13.33
N ASP A 321 -17.73 -11.55 -12.88
CA ASP A 321 -17.74 -10.09 -12.68
C ASP A 321 -16.36 -9.53 -13.03
N PHE A 322 -16.28 -8.84 -14.17
CA PHE A 322 -15.01 -8.32 -14.68
C PHE A 322 -14.44 -7.14 -13.88
N ASP A 323 -15.23 -6.52 -13.00
CA ASP A 323 -14.71 -5.54 -12.03
C ASP A 323 -13.89 -6.20 -10.94
N VAL A 324 -14.09 -7.50 -10.71
CA VAL A 324 -13.33 -8.28 -9.74
C VAL A 324 -12.05 -8.78 -10.38
N PRO A 325 -10.87 -8.39 -9.88
CA PRO A 325 -9.61 -8.87 -10.44
C PRO A 325 -9.35 -10.34 -10.03
N ALA A 326 -8.69 -11.08 -10.92
CA ALA A 326 -8.27 -12.45 -10.64
C ALA A 326 -7.14 -12.55 -9.59
N SER A 327 -6.48 -11.45 -9.25
CA SER A 327 -5.36 -11.44 -8.31
C SER A 327 -5.51 -10.37 -7.23
N ASN A 328 -4.88 -10.60 -6.08
CA ASN A 328 -4.81 -9.63 -4.98
C ASN A 328 -3.62 -8.65 -5.12
N ASN A 329 -3.21 -8.33 -6.35
CA ASN A 329 -2.02 -7.52 -6.60
C ASN A 329 -2.05 -6.15 -5.91
N THR A 330 -3.24 -5.53 -5.83
CA THR A 330 -3.42 -4.22 -5.16
C THR A 330 -3.06 -4.30 -3.67
N GLY A 331 -3.52 -5.32 -2.96
CA GLY A 331 -3.15 -5.56 -1.56
C GLY A 331 -1.67 -5.95 -1.40
N GLU A 332 -1.18 -6.84 -2.27
CA GLU A 332 0.21 -7.30 -2.24
C GLU A 332 1.22 -6.17 -2.49
N LEU A 333 0.93 -5.23 -3.42
CA LEU A 333 1.76 -4.06 -3.67
C LEU A 333 1.81 -3.13 -2.45
N ALA A 334 0.68 -2.89 -1.82
CA ALA A 334 0.62 -2.11 -0.60
C ALA A 334 1.45 -2.75 0.52
N ALA A 335 1.40 -4.09 0.66
CA ALA A 335 2.21 -4.83 1.62
C ALA A 335 3.72 -4.78 1.32
N LYS A 336 4.14 -4.71 0.04
CA LYS A 336 5.56 -4.62 -0.35
C LYS A 336 6.23 -3.36 0.20
N GLY A 337 5.58 -2.19 0.09
CA GLY A 337 6.10 -0.94 0.61
C GLY A 337 6.37 -1.01 2.12
N LEU A 338 5.48 -1.63 2.87
CA LEU A 338 5.65 -1.85 4.30
C LEU A 338 6.79 -2.83 4.62
N LYS A 339 6.92 -3.92 3.87
CA LYS A 339 8.04 -4.89 4.04
C LYS A 339 9.41 -4.21 3.87
N THR A 340 9.54 -3.23 2.98
CA THR A 340 10.75 -2.43 2.84
C THR A 340 11.08 -1.66 4.12
N LYS A 341 10.10 -0.97 4.70
CA LYS A 341 10.27 -0.27 5.99
C LYS A 341 10.73 -1.22 7.10
N LEU A 342 10.12 -2.40 7.20
CA LEU A 342 10.46 -3.40 8.20
C LEU A 342 11.87 -3.96 8.02
N LYS A 343 12.33 -4.14 6.78
CA LYS A 343 13.72 -4.58 6.49
C LYS A 343 14.74 -3.52 6.86
N VAL A 344 14.47 -2.23 6.63
CA VAL A 344 15.38 -1.13 6.91
C VAL A 344 15.42 -0.78 8.40
N SER A 345 14.25 -0.76 9.05
CA SER A 345 14.11 -0.30 10.45
C SER A 345 14.02 -1.44 11.47
N GLU A 346 13.91 -2.69 11.00
CA GLU A 346 13.81 -3.94 11.77
C GLU A 346 12.65 -3.98 12.79
N CYS A 347 12.50 -2.95 13.62
CA CYS A 347 11.53 -2.92 14.70
C CYS A 347 11.05 -1.50 14.99
N PHE A 348 9.76 -1.34 15.27
CA PHE A 348 9.21 -0.12 15.84
C PHE A 348 9.47 -0.10 17.36
N ARG A 349 10.26 0.89 17.82
CA ARG A 349 10.71 0.98 19.23
C ARG A 349 9.77 1.79 20.13
N GLY A 350 8.87 2.59 19.57
CA GLY A 350 7.92 3.43 20.33
C GLY A 350 6.51 2.84 20.35
N VAL A 351 5.76 3.09 21.43
CA VAL A 351 4.40 2.56 21.63
C VAL A 351 3.46 2.95 20.47
N THR A 352 3.49 4.21 20.05
CA THR A 352 2.65 4.73 18.97
C THR A 352 3.27 4.56 17.58
N GLY A 353 4.52 4.11 17.49
CA GLY A 353 5.27 4.09 16.24
C GLY A 353 4.61 3.36 15.07
N PRO A 354 4.07 2.14 15.28
CA PRO A 354 3.35 1.44 14.22
C PRO A 354 2.08 2.16 13.75
N ASP A 355 1.29 2.69 14.70
CA ASP A 355 0.04 3.39 14.39
C ASP A 355 0.31 4.71 13.68
N ASP A 356 1.28 5.51 14.16
CA ASP A 356 1.71 6.76 13.53
C ASP A 356 2.18 6.49 12.09
N PHE A 357 2.96 5.43 11.89
CA PHE A 357 3.39 5.00 10.57
C PHE A 357 2.20 4.62 9.66
N CYS A 358 1.26 3.82 10.17
CA CYS A 358 0.07 3.40 9.41
C CYS A 358 -0.75 4.58 8.93
N VAL A 359 -0.99 5.59 9.79
CA VAL A 359 -1.73 6.81 9.40
C VAL A 359 -1.00 7.55 8.29
N ILE A 360 0.29 7.84 8.45
CA ILE A 360 1.06 8.59 7.44
C ILE A 360 1.14 7.81 6.14
N LYS A 361 1.42 6.51 6.19
CA LYS A 361 1.49 5.65 5.01
C LYS A 361 0.15 5.56 4.27
N SER A 362 -0.97 5.51 4.99
CA SER A 362 -2.31 5.53 4.39
C SER A 362 -2.58 6.83 3.63
N ILE A 363 -2.15 7.97 4.17
CA ILE A 363 -2.28 9.28 3.51
C ILE A 363 -1.46 9.30 2.23
N LEU A 364 -0.16 8.96 2.31
CA LEU A 364 0.76 9.04 1.18
C LEU A 364 0.37 8.08 0.05
N GLU A 365 0.03 6.83 0.37
CA GLU A 365 -0.40 5.86 -0.63
C GLU A 365 -1.74 6.25 -1.28
N THR A 366 -2.67 6.79 -0.50
CA THR A 366 -3.92 7.31 -1.05
C THR A 366 -3.67 8.51 -1.94
N ALA A 367 -2.88 9.49 -1.50
CA ALA A 367 -2.53 10.66 -2.30
C ALA A 367 -1.87 10.27 -3.63
N ARG A 368 -0.91 9.32 -3.60
CA ARG A 368 -0.25 8.82 -4.82
C ARG A 368 -1.21 8.19 -5.83
N LYS A 369 -2.30 7.58 -5.37
CA LYS A 369 -3.33 7.00 -6.25
C LYS A 369 -4.23 8.05 -6.89
N HIS A 370 -4.23 9.26 -6.38
CA HIS A 370 -5.01 10.38 -6.92
C HIS A 370 -4.19 11.34 -7.80
N GLY A 371 -2.87 11.14 -7.93
CA GLY A 371 -1.95 11.94 -8.75
C GLY A 371 -1.09 12.88 -7.93
#